data_1e21b1e2816f09f79b3578a548f6fd9d
#
_entry.id   1e21b1e2816f09f79b3578a548f6fd9d
#
_cell.length_a   1.000
_cell.length_b   1.000
_cell.length_c   1.000
_cell.angle_alpha   90.00
_cell.angle_beta   90.00
_cell.angle_gamma   90.00
#
_symmetry.space_group_name_H-M   'P 1'
#
loop_
_entity.id
_entity.type
_entity.pdbx_description
1 polymer ?
#
loop_
_entity_poly.entity_id
_entity_poly.type
_entity_poly.pdbx_seq_one_letter_code
_entity_poly.pdbx_strand_id
1 'polypeptide(L)'
;FPTRRSSDLDICLKVEYNGNTYYFTESAVKKGRSMDRLYKKLEAYGKSDFYPFHMPGHKRNPLSVAGDFSVQQDITEINGFDNLHHPETILKEAQENAARLYQVQESFFCINGSTGAILAAVSAAVKKGGHILIARNCHKAVYHAAYLRDLKVSYIYPHEDAKLGINGGISPQRVERCLDENPDIEAVLLTSPTYDGIVSDIKTIAEITHSHNIPLIVDEAHGAHFCFSDYFPVSAAELGADIVIHSLHKTLPSMTQTALLHRCRISWTKSP
;
A
#
# COMPACT_ATOMS: atom_id res chain seq x y z
N PHE A 1 -10.33 -33.64 -36.35
CA PHE A 1 -10.81 -33.49 -34.97
C PHE A 1 -11.10 -34.87 -34.41
N PRO A 2 -10.46 -35.32 -33.29
CA PRO A 2 -10.77 -36.59 -32.68
C PRO A 2 -12.08 -36.49 -31.92
N THR A 3 -13.00 -37.39 -32.19
CA THR A 3 -14.27 -37.58 -31.47
C THR A 3 -13.99 -37.98 -30.03
N ARG A 4 -14.37 -37.14 -29.07
CA ARG A 4 -14.37 -37.46 -27.64
C ARG A 4 -15.40 -38.56 -27.37
N ARG A 5 -15.00 -39.59 -26.61
CA ARG A 5 -15.87 -40.67 -26.15
C ARG A 5 -16.87 -40.13 -25.11
N SER A 6 -18.09 -40.67 -25.11
CA SER A 6 -19.24 -40.25 -24.31
C SER A 6 -19.16 -40.58 -22.81
N SER A 7 -17.99 -40.88 -22.27
CA SER A 7 -17.79 -41.20 -20.84
C SER A 7 -17.31 -40.05 -19.95
N ASP A 8 -17.08 -38.88 -20.55
CA ASP A 8 -16.57 -37.69 -19.82
C ASP A 8 -17.64 -36.59 -19.71
N LEU A 9 -18.86 -36.97 -19.34
CA LEU A 9 -19.87 -36.01 -18.89
C LEU A 9 -19.51 -35.57 -17.48
N ASP A 10 -18.62 -34.60 -17.39
CA ASP A 10 -18.44 -33.83 -16.16
C ASP A 10 -19.80 -33.26 -15.73
N ILE A 11 -20.24 -33.59 -14.52
CA ILE A 11 -21.46 -33.03 -13.92
C ILE A 11 -21.25 -31.52 -13.86
N CYS A 12 -22.08 -30.80 -14.62
CA CYS A 12 -22.01 -29.34 -14.71
C CYS A 12 -23.08 -28.75 -13.81
N LEU A 13 -22.70 -28.12 -12.71
CA LEU A 13 -23.61 -27.31 -11.89
C LEU A 13 -23.90 -25.99 -12.59
N LYS A 14 -25.17 -25.76 -12.94
CA LYS A 14 -25.66 -24.50 -13.51
C LYS A 14 -26.07 -23.57 -12.37
N VAL A 15 -25.48 -22.40 -12.28
CA VAL A 15 -25.86 -21.34 -11.33
C VAL A 15 -26.23 -20.08 -12.12
N GLU A 16 -27.42 -19.56 -11.86
CA GLU A 16 -27.89 -18.28 -12.43
C GLU A 16 -27.77 -17.17 -11.39
N TYR A 17 -27.05 -16.11 -11.77
CA TYR A 17 -26.87 -14.92 -10.92
C TYR A 17 -26.89 -13.66 -11.78
N ASN A 18 -27.74 -12.69 -11.45
CA ASN A 18 -27.91 -11.42 -12.17
C ASN A 18 -28.11 -11.57 -13.69
N GLY A 19 -28.93 -12.54 -14.12
CA GLY A 19 -29.23 -12.78 -15.54
C GLY A 19 -28.10 -13.47 -16.32
N ASN A 20 -27.00 -13.81 -15.69
CA ASN A 20 -25.90 -14.58 -16.27
C ASN A 20 -25.93 -16.03 -15.79
N THR A 21 -25.64 -16.96 -16.71
CA THR A 21 -25.53 -18.38 -16.40
C THR A 21 -24.07 -18.77 -16.27
N TYR A 22 -23.71 -19.32 -15.12
CA TYR A 22 -22.35 -19.84 -14.83
C TYR A 22 -22.39 -21.36 -14.79
N TYR A 23 -21.41 -22.00 -15.45
CA TYR A 23 -21.27 -23.46 -15.46
C TYR A 23 -20.03 -23.85 -14.67
N PHE A 24 -20.21 -24.68 -13.65
CA PHE A 24 -19.13 -25.21 -12.83
C PHE A 24 -18.94 -26.70 -13.16
N THR A 25 -17.77 -27.08 -13.63
CA THR A 25 -17.42 -28.47 -13.88
C THR A 25 -17.15 -29.22 -12.57
N GLU A 26 -17.21 -30.55 -12.58
CA GLU A 26 -16.88 -31.39 -11.42
C GLU A 26 -15.46 -31.10 -10.89
N SER A 27 -14.55 -30.70 -11.76
CA SER A 27 -13.22 -30.22 -11.36
C SER A 27 -13.24 -28.92 -10.56
N ALA A 28 -14.19 -28.01 -10.85
CA ALA A 28 -14.41 -26.78 -10.07
C ALA A 28 -15.08 -27.06 -8.72
N VAL A 29 -16.00 -28.05 -8.68
CA VAL A 29 -16.62 -28.53 -7.42
C VAL A 29 -15.60 -29.28 -6.55
N LYS A 30 -14.68 -30.04 -7.15
CA LYS A 30 -13.54 -30.62 -6.42
C LYS A 30 -12.54 -29.55 -5.95
N LYS A 31 -12.40 -28.43 -6.67
CA LYS A 31 -11.68 -27.23 -6.17
C LYS A 31 -12.41 -26.56 -5.00
N GLY A 32 -13.74 -26.60 -4.94
CA GLY A 32 -14.53 -26.15 -3.77
C GLY A 32 -14.16 -26.93 -2.50
N ARG A 33 -13.89 -28.23 -2.59
CA ARG A 33 -13.33 -29.02 -1.47
C ARG A 33 -11.94 -28.56 -1.04
N SER A 34 -11.19 -27.90 -1.92
CA SER A 34 -9.90 -27.24 -1.57
C SER A 34 -10.13 -25.96 -0.76
N MET A 35 -11.19 -25.19 -1.04
CA MET A 35 -11.59 -24.03 -0.23
C MET A 35 -12.04 -24.44 1.17
N ASP A 36 -12.78 -25.53 1.31
CA ASP A 36 -13.11 -26.14 2.59
C ASP A 36 -11.87 -26.47 3.43
N ARG A 37 -10.80 -26.95 2.78
CA ARG A 37 -9.53 -27.22 3.46
C ARG A 37 -8.84 -25.94 3.94
N LEU A 38 -8.84 -24.88 3.13
CA LEU A 38 -8.25 -23.59 3.52
C LEU A 38 -9.01 -22.98 4.67
N TYR A 39 -10.35 -22.91 4.58
CA TYR A 39 -11.18 -22.39 5.65
C TYR A 39 -10.97 -23.14 6.98
N LYS A 40 -11.03 -24.47 6.97
CA LYS A 40 -10.77 -25.29 8.16
C LYS A 40 -9.37 -25.11 8.71
N LYS A 41 -8.39 -24.95 7.84
CA LYS A 41 -7.01 -24.67 8.25
C LYS A 41 -6.87 -23.29 8.91
N LEU A 42 -7.54 -22.27 8.37
CA LEU A 42 -7.59 -20.93 8.95
C LEU A 42 -8.33 -20.92 10.29
N GLU A 43 -9.44 -21.64 10.39
CA GLU A 43 -10.19 -21.80 11.65
C GLU A 43 -9.35 -22.49 12.73
N ALA A 44 -8.69 -23.59 12.38
CA ALA A 44 -7.80 -24.30 13.30
C ALA A 44 -6.62 -23.45 13.70
N TYR A 45 -6.03 -22.71 12.77
CA TYR A 45 -4.97 -21.74 13.04
C TYR A 45 -5.47 -20.63 13.96
N GLY A 46 -6.66 -20.09 13.72
CA GLY A 46 -7.28 -19.07 14.55
C GLY A 46 -7.46 -19.50 16.03
N LYS A 47 -7.69 -20.79 16.26
CA LYS A 47 -7.82 -21.41 17.62
C LYS A 47 -6.50 -21.88 18.21
N SER A 48 -5.39 -21.81 17.48
CA SER A 48 -4.07 -22.25 17.95
C SER A 48 -3.46 -21.24 18.93
N ASP A 49 -2.48 -21.68 19.71
CA ASP A 49 -1.69 -20.87 20.63
C ASP A 49 -0.43 -20.26 19.99
N PHE A 50 -0.24 -20.44 18.68
CA PHE A 50 0.86 -19.81 17.97
C PHE A 50 0.81 -18.30 18.07
N TYR A 51 1.89 -17.67 18.53
CA TYR A 51 2.01 -16.22 18.53
C TYR A 51 2.23 -15.71 17.10
N PRO A 52 1.41 -14.75 16.61
CA PRO A 52 1.46 -14.31 15.24
C PRO A 52 2.55 -13.24 15.01
N PHE A 53 3.79 -13.65 14.78
CA PHE A 53 4.87 -12.73 14.38
C PHE A 53 4.64 -12.12 12.98
N HIS A 54 3.80 -12.77 12.15
CA HIS A 54 3.38 -12.23 10.87
C HIS A 54 2.32 -11.13 11.00
N MET A 55 2.04 -10.42 9.91
CA MET A 55 0.92 -9.48 9.83
C MET A 55 -0.44 -10.20 9.84
N PRO A 56 -1.52 -9.58 10.32
CA PRO A 56 -1.68 -8.14 10.61
C PRO A 56 -1.21 -7.71 12.01
N GLY A 57 -1.09 -6.38 12.20
CA GLY A 57 -0.56 -5.75 13.41
C GLY A 57 -1.41 -5.94 14.67
N HIS A 58 -2.69 -6.28 14.57
CA HIS A 58 -3.55 -6.61 15.73
C HIS A 58 -3.13 -7.89 16.45
N LYS A 59 -2.25 -8.71 15.85
CA LYS A 59 -1.67 -9.92 16.47
C LYS A 59 -2.72 -10.87 17.07
N ARG A 60 -3.87 -11.00 16.43
CA ARG A 60 -5.01 -11.83 16.88
C ARG A 60 -5.59 -11.42 18.25
N ASN A 61 -5.16 -10.29 18.80
CA ASN A 61 -5.76 -9.75 20.00
C ASN A 61 -7.21 -9.32 19.70
N PRO A 62 -8.20 -9.71 20.49
CA PRO A 62 -9.54 -9.17 20.37
C PRO A 62 -9.47 -7.67 20.64
N LEU A 63 -9.61 -6.89 19.59
CA LEU A 63 -9.64 -5.45 19.70
C LEU A 63 -10.98 -5.02 20.27
N SER A 64 -10.91 -4.19 21.29
CA SER A 64 -12.05 -3.48 21.85
C SER A 64 -12.72 -2.50 20.84
N VAL A 65 -12.24 -2.45 19.61
CA VAL A 65 -12.63 -1.43 18.62
C VAL A 65 -13.76 -1.89 17.71
N ALA A 66 -13.99 -3.17 17.55
CA ALA A 66 -15.03 -3.63 16.64
C ALA A 66 -15.91 -4.64 17.35
N GLY A 67 -17.12 -4.28 17.60
CA GLY A 67 -18.19 -5.26 17.71
C GLY A 67 -18.14 -6.22 16.51
N ASP A 68 -18.88 -7.30 16.56
CA ASP A 68 -18.92 -8.30 15.48
C ASP A 68 -19.16 -7.63 14.13
N PHE A 69 -18.15 -7.67 13.26
CA PHE A 69 -18.31 -7.29 11.86
C PHE A 69 -19.32 -8.23 11.23
N SER A 70 -20.52 -7.73 10.98
CA SER A 70 -21.56 -8.51 10.38
C SER A 70 -21.74 -8.09 8.92
N VAL A 71 -22.18 -9.02 8.08
CA VAL A 71 -22.49 -8.74 6.67
C VAL A 71 -23.57 -7.66 6.50
N GLN A 72 -24.34 -7.38 7.56
CA GLN A 72 -25.32 -6.30 7.59
C GLN A 72 -24.70 -4.90 7.62
N GLN A 73 -23.40 -4.79 7.91
CA GLN A 73 -22.62 -3.55 7.92
C GLN A 73 -21.82 -3.36 6.63
N ASP A 74 -21.84 -4.34 5.74
CA ASP A 74 -21.20 -4.24 4.43
C ASP A 74 -22.16 -3.56 3.47
N ILE A 75 -21.87 -2.30 3.14
CA ILE A 75 -22.73 -1.41 2.35
C ILE A 75 -21.93 -0.75 1.21
N THR A 76 -22.66 -0.22 0.25
CA THR A 76 -22.14 0.66 -0.80
C THR A 76 -22.53 2.13 -0.53
N GLU A 77 -22.60 2.97 -1.56
CA GLU A 77 -23.02 4.36 -1.48
C GLU A 77 -24.55 4.47 -1.29
N ILE A 78 -25.01 4.46 -0.05
CA ILE A 78 -26.41 4.64 0.31
C ILE A 78 -26.65 5.96 1.04
N ASN A 79 -27.87 6.41 1.08
CA ASN A 79 -28.27 7.66 1.76
C ASN A 79 -27.82 7.65 3.24
N GLY A 80 -27.11 8.73 3.64
CA GLY A 80 -26.53 8.87 4.98
C GLY A 80 -25.14 8.27 5.14
N PHE A 81 -24.63 7.59 4.11
CA PHE A 81 -23.25 7.08 4.01
C PHE A 81 -22.63 7.64 2.73
N ASP A 82 -21.44 8.09 2.84
CA ASP A 82 -20.72 8.88 1.83
C ASP A 82 -20.25 8.02 0.63
N ASN A 83 -19.64 8.66 -0.37
CA ASN A 83 -18.94 8.01 -1.46
C ASN A 83 -17.44 8.22 -1.31
N LEU A 84 -16.66 7.15 -1.23
CA LEU A 84 -15.22 7.23 -1.00
C LEU A 84 -14.48 8.01 -2.10
N HIS A 85 -14.96 7.94 -3.34
CA HIS A 85 -14.36 8.65 -4.48
C HIS A 85 -14.79 10.12 -4.57
N HIS A 86 -15.81 10.52 -3.80
CA HIS A 86 -16.28 11.91 -3.70
C HIS A 86 -16.80 12.16 -2.28
N PRO A 87 -15.93 12.15 -1.28
CA PRO A 87 -16.33 12.26 0.12
C PRO A 87 -16.78 13.68 0.45
N GLU A 88 -17.97 13.81 1.01
CA GLU A 88 -18.56 15.10 1.38
C GLU A 88 -18.93 15.18 2.86
N THR A 89 -19.17 14.05 3.51
CA THR A 89 -19.70 13.97 4.87
C THR A 89 -18.87 13.05 5.77
N ILE A 90 -19.36 11.87 6.13
CA ILE A 90 -18.77 11.00 7.15
C ILE A 90 -17.37 10.45 6.74
N LEU A 91 -17.17 10.12 5.47
CA LEU A 91 -15.85 9.68 5.00
C LEU A 91 -14.87 10.84 4.91
N LYS A 92 -15.35 12.03 4.49
CA LYS A 92 -14.55 13.25 4.51
C LYS A 92 -14.09 13.57 5.93
N GLU A 93 -15.00 13.58 6.89
CA GLU A 93 -14.68 13.80 8.30
C GLU A 93 -13.66 12.78 8.82
N ALA A 94 -13.82 11.52 8.48
CA ALA A 94 -12.88 10.46 8.85
C ALA A 94 -11.49 10.67 8.25
N GLN A 95 -11.39 11.10 6.98
CA GLN A 95 -10.13 11.44 6.32
C GLN A 95 -9.48 12.68 6.93
N GLU A 96 -10.26 13.70 7.27
CA GLU A 96 -9.79 14.90 7.98
C GLU A 96 -9.29 14.58 9.40
N ASN A 97 -9.96 13.63 10.10
CA ASN A 97 -9.50 13.13 11.39
C ASN A 97 -8.15 12.41 11.26
N ALA A 98 -8.00 11.56 10.25
CA ALA A 98 -6.72 10.91 9.97
C ALA A 98 -5.63 11.96 9.65
N ALA A 99 -5.94 12.96 8.84
CA ALA A 99 -4.99 14.03 8.50
C ALA A 99 -4.54 14.80 9.75
N ARG A 100 -5.47 15.13 10.66
CA ARG A 100 -5.13 15.78 11.94
C ARG A 100 -4.24 14.89 12.82
N LEU A 101 -4.54 13.60 12.89
CA LEU A 101 -3.80 12.63 13.69
C LEU A 101 -2.35 12.48 13.23
N TYR A 102 -2.15 12.42 11.92
CA TYR A 102 -0.82 12.31 11.30
C TYR A 102 -0.16 13.67 11.03
N GLN A 103 -0.82 14.79 11.40
CA GLN A 103 -0.32 16.16 11.23
C GLN A 103 0.04 16.48 9.77
N VAL A 104 -0.77 15.98 8.84
CA VAL A 104 -0.63 16.19 7.40
C VAL A 104 -1.79 17.03 6.86
N GLN A 105 -1.68 17.50 5.63
CA GLN A 105 -2.72 18.34 5.02
C GLN A 105 -3.96 17.56 4.63
N GLU A 106 -3.77 16.40 4.03
CA GLU A 106 -4.85 15.52 3.60
C GLU A 106 -4.44 14.06 3.77
N SER A 107 -5.42 13.24 4.09
CA SER A 107 -5.30 11.79 4.17
C SER A 107 -6.41 11.15 3.34
N PHE A 108 -6.05 10.12 2.58
CA PHE A 108 -6.97 9.39 1.72
C PHE A 108 -6.98 7.91 2.11
N PHE A 109 -8.16 7.36 2.31
CA PHE A 109 -8.32 5.91 2.49
C PHE A 109 -8.08 5.18 1.17
N CYS A 110 -7.23 4.14 1.22
CA CYS A 110 -6.87 3.36 0.05
C CYS A 110 -7.44 1.95 0.15
N ILE A 111 -8.39 1.60 -0.72
CA ILE A 111 -9.08 0.30 -0.74
C ILE A 111 -8.21 -0.86 -1.24
N ASN A 112 -7.19 -0.58 -2.03
CA ASN A 112 -6.25 -1.58 -2.57
C ASN A 112 -4.91 -1.61 -1.82
N GLY A 113 -4.94 -1.27 -0.53
CA GLY A 113 -3.75 -1.21 0.30
C GLY A 113 -2.72 -0.19 -0.17
N SER A 114 -1.53 -0.22 0.39
CA SER A 114 -0.42 0.64 -0.02
C SER A 114 0.02 0.41 -1.47
N THR A 115 -0.26 -0.75 -2.05
CA THR A 115 -0.04 -0.97 -3.49
C THR A 115 -0.83 0.03 -4.34
N GLY A 116 -2.13 0.19 -4.08
CA GLY A 116 -2.97 1.19 -4.76
C GLY A 116 -2.51 2.62 -4.47
N ALA A 117 -2.12 2.90 -3.23
CA ALA A 117 -1.58 4.20 -2.83
C ALA A 117 -0.29 4.56 -3.58
N ILE A 118 0.64 3.62 -3.73
CA ILE A 118 1.88 3.81 -4.51
C ILE A 118 1.57 4.10 -5.98
N LEU A 119 0.65 3.32 -6.60
CA LEU A 119 0.25 3.56 -7.98
C LEU A 119 -0.35 4.97 -8.16
N ALA A 120 -1.20 5.40 -7.23
CA ALA A 120 -1.80 6.73 -7.23
C ALA A 120 -0.74 7.83 -7.02
N ALA A 121 0.14 7.69 -6.03
CA ALA A 121 1.20 8.65 -5.73
C ALA A 121 2.14 8.87 -6.92
N VAL A 122 2.63 7.79 -7.52
CA VAL A 122 3.50 7.88 -8.71
C VAL A 122 2.76 8.49 -9.90
N SER A 123 1.49 8.12 -10.10
CA SER A 123 0.68 8.65 -11.19
C SER A 123 0.40 10.15 -11.06
N ALA A 124 0.26 10.64 -9.82
CA ALA A 124 0.08 12.06 -9.53
C ALA A 124 1.39 12.85 -9.65
N ALA A 125 2.51 12.24 -9.26
CA ALA A 125 3.81 12.92 -9.20
C ALA A 125 4.52 13.00 -10.54
N VAL A 126 4.38 11.98 -11.40
CA VAL A 126 5.16 11.84 -12.63
C VAL A 126 4.21 11.71 -13.82
N LYS A 127 4.41 12.53 -14.85
CA LYS A 127 3.63 12.42 -16.10
C LYS A 127 3.92 11.09 -16.80
N LYS A 128 3.00 10.63 -17.65
CA LYS A 128 3.22 9.46 -18.50
C LYS A 128 4.47 9.65 -19.37
N GLY A 129 5.36 8.67 -19.40
CA GLY A 129 6.64 8.76 -20.10
C GLY A 129 7.69 9.64 -19.39
N GLY A 130 7.39 10.16 -18.20
CA GLY A 130 8.32 10.97 -17.41
C GLY A 130 9.43 10.13 -16.75
N HIS A 131 10.27 10.77 -15.97
CA HIS A 131 11.44 10.16 -15.35
C HIS A 131 11.31 10.16 -13.82
N ILE A 132 11.55 9.02 -13.19
CA ILE A 132 11.50 8.85 -11.73
C ILE A 132 12.80 8.25 -11.20
N LEU A 133 13.27 8.74 -10.04
CA LEU A 133 14.34 8.11 -9.28
C LEU A 133 13.73 7.23 -8.19
N ILE A 134 14.05 5.94 -8.17
CA ILE A 134 13.52 5.00 -7.19
C ILE A 134 14.61 4.25 -6.45
N ALA A 135 14.37 3.99 -5.15
CA ALA A 135 15.24 3.09 -4.39
C ALA A 135 15.13 1.66 -4.95
N ARG A 136 16.29 1.00 -5.17
CA ARG A 136 16.29 -0.35 -5.79
C ARG A 136 15.62 -1.41 -4.93
N ASN A 137 15.56 -1.21 -3.61
CA ASN A 137 14.90 -2.08 -2.63
C ASN A 137 13.43 -1.71 -2.39
N CYS A 138 12.81 -0.90 -3.25
CA CYS A 138 11.40 -0.54 -3.11
C CYS A 138 10.46 -1.72 -3.39
N HIS A 139 9.22 -1.61 -2.90
CA HIS A 139 8.19 -2.60 -3.12
C HIS A 139 7.86 -2.75 -4.63
N LYS A 140 7.50 -3.95 -5.05
CA LYS A 140 7.14 -4.26 -6.45
C LYS A 140 6.07 -3.35 -7.06
N ALA A 141 5.20 -2.77 -6.24
CA ALA A 141 4.19 -1.81 -6.70
C ALA A 141 4.80 -0.58 -7.38
N VAL A 142 6.01 -0.16 -6.98
CA VAL A 142 6.73 0.96 -7.61
C VAL A 142 7.13 0.60 -9.05
N TYR A 143 7.64 -0.62 -9.26
CA TYR A 143 7.95 -1.12 -10.60
C TYR A 143 6.71 -1.25 -11.47
N HIS A 144 5.59 -1.69 -10.87
CA HIS A 144 4.30 -1.75 -11.59
C HIS A 144 3.82 -0.35 -11.97
N ALA A 145 3.97 0.65 -11.09
CA ALA A 145 3.63 2.04 -11.39
C ALA A 145 4.49 2.57 -12.57
N ALA A 146 5.80 2.32 -12.52
CA ALA A 146 6.71 2.71 -13.59
C ALA A 146 6.33 2.07 -14.94
N TYR A 147 6.02 0.77 -14.92
CA TYR A 147 5.58 0.05 -16.12
C TYR A 147 4.24 0.59 -16.67
N LEU A 148 3.22 0.76 -15.82
CA LEU A 148 1.89 1.23 -16.23
C LEU A 148 1.91 2.67 -16.78
N ARG A 149 2.85 3.48 -16.29
CA ARG A 149 3.02 4.89 -16.69
C ARG A 149 4.08 5.08 -17.76
N ASP A 150 4.69 4.00 -18.25
CA ASP A 150 5.78 4.02 -19.25
C ASP A 150 6.94 4.95 -18.85
N LEU A 151 7.35 4.88 -17.56
CA LEU A 151 8.33 5.79 -17.02
C LEU A 151 9.76 5.39 -17.35
N LYS A 152 10.60 6.39 -17.64
CA LYS A 152 12.05 6.26 -17.51
C LYS A 152 12.40 6.12 -16.03
N VAL A 153 13.26 5.17 -15.68
CA VAL A 153 13.61 4.87 -14.29
C VAL A 153 15.12 4.98 -14.09
N SER A 154 15.52 5.82 -13.14
CA SER A 154 16.85 5.78 -12.53
C SER A 154 16.80 5.08 -11.18
N TYR A 155 17.83 4.33 -10.85
CA TYR A 155 17.91 3.56 -9.63
C TYR A 155 18.94 4.13 -8.66
N ILE A 156 18.54 4.21 -7.39
CA ILE A 156 19.48 4.45 -6.29
C ILE A 156 19.56 3.20 -5.41
N TYR A 157 20.79 2.78 -5.12
CA TYR A 157 21.03 1.57 -4.34
C TYR A 157 21.22 1.94 -2.87
N PRO A 158 20.56 1.24 -1.94
CA PRO A 158 20.82 1.40 -0.51
C PRO A 158 22.27 1.01 -0.18
N HIS A 159 22.74 1.46 0.96
CA HIS A 159 23.93 0.90 1.55
C HIS A 159 23.67 -0.57 1.91
N GLU A 160 24.61 -1.44 1.68
CA GLU A 160 24.51 -2.84 2.09
C GLU A 160 25.35 -3.04 3.37
N ASP A 161 24.72 -3.53 4.43
CA ASP A 161 25.43 -4.01 5.61
C ASP A 161 25.85 -5.45 5.37
N ALA A 162 27.08 -5.64 4.90
CA ALA A 162 27.62 -6.96 4.57
C ALA A 162 27.70 -7.90 5.79
N LYS A 163 27.76 -7.36 7.02
CA LYS A 163 27.82 -8.16 8.24
C LYS A 163 26.46 -8.76 8.61
N LEU A 164 25.40 -7.99 8.41
CA LEU A 164 24.05 -8.39 8.73
C LEU A 164 23.31 -8.95 7.51
N GLY A 165 23.80 -8.71 6.31
CA GLY A 165 23.16 -9.13 5.05
C GLY A 165 21.83 -8.40 4.77
N ILE A 166 21.69 -7.15 5.25
CA ILE A 166 20.49 -6.34 5.09
C ILE A 166 20.76 -5.06 4.31
N ASN A 167 19.71 -4.49 3.73
CA ASN A 167 19.77 -3.18 3.11
C ASN A 167 19.74 -2.09 4.18
N GLY A 168 20.70 -1.18 4.13
CA GLY A 168 20.74 0.04 4.92
C GLY A 168 19.88 1.16 4.34
N GLY A 169 20.12 2.38 4.81
CA GLY A 169 19.45 3.59 4.33
C GLY A 169 19.96 4.05 2.97
N ILE A 170 19.23 4.97 2.36
CA ILE A 170 19.64 5.70 1.15
C ILE A 170 20.50 6.90 1.55
N SER A 171 21.67 7.07 0.90
CA SER A 171 22.54 8.21 1.11
C SER A 171 21.98 9.48 0.46
N PRO A 172 21.81 10.60 1.20
CA PRO A 172 21.44 11.89 0.64
C PRO A 172 22.37 12.35 -0.49
N GLN A 173 23.68 12.16 -0.34
CA GLN A 173 24.69 12.57 -1.35
C GLN A 173 24.55 11.78 -2.66
N ARG A 174 24.04 10.54 -2.60
CA ARG A 174 23.73 9.77 -3.82
C ARG A 174 22.47 10.28 -4.49
N VAL A 175 21.46 10.70 -3.70
CA VAL A 175 20.23 11.32 -4.25
C VAL A 175 20.64 12.60 -4.99
N GLU A 176 21.36 13.51 -4.34
CA GLU A 176 21.82 14.77 -4.90
C GLU A 176 22.57 14.56 -6.23
N ARG A 177 23.58 13.69 -6.23
CA ARG A 177 24.32 13.36 -7.46
C ARG A 177 23.41 12.84 -8.57
N CYS A 178 22.46 11.93 -8.26
CA CYS A 178 21.57 11.40 -9.27
C CYS A 178 20.66 12.49 -9.87
N LEU A 179 20.25 13.47 -9.07
CA LEU A 179 19.43 14.59 -9.52
C LEU A 179 20.24 15.58 -10.38
N ASP A 180 21.47 15.89 -9.98
CA ASP A 180 22.38 16.72 -10.75
C ASP A 180 22.71 16.12 -12.13
N GLU A 181 22.95 14.79 -12.17
CA GLU A 181 23.23 14.06 -13.40
C GLU A 181 21.99 13.87 -14.30
N ASN A 182 20.78 13.95 -13.74
CA ASN A 182 19.52 13.70 -14.46
C ASN A 182 18.46 14.76 -14.11
N PRO A 183 18.59 15.98 -14.65
CA PRO A 183 17.70 17.10 -14.35
C PRO A 183 16.27 16.92 -14.90
N ASP A 184 16.01 15.88 -15.68
CA ASP A 184 14.68 15.48 -16.18
C ASP A 184 13.90 14.60 -15.19
N ILE A 185 14.46 14.25 -14.04
CA ILE A 185 13.74 13.53 -12.98
C ILE A 185 12.63 14.41 -12.43
N GLU A 186 11.42 13.83 -12.33
CA GLU A 186 10.19 14.51 -11.90
C GLU A 186 9.78 14.18 -10.47
N ALA A 187 10.28 13.08 -9.89
CA ALA A 187 10.03 12.67 -8.50
C ALA A 187 11.10 11.71 -8.00
N VAL A 188 11.26 11.67 -6.67
CA VAL A 188 12.04 10.63 -5.97
C VAL A 188 11.09 9.78 -5.14
N LEU A 189 11.25 8.44 -5.18
CA LEU A 189 10.52 7.51 -4.34
C LEU A 189 11.47 6.60 -3.57
N LEU A 190 11.34 6.62 -2.24
CA LEU A 190 12.11 5.81 -1.31
C LEU A 190 11.21 4.95 -0.43
N THR A 191 11.76 3.85 0.10
CA THR A 191 11.13 3.06 1.16
C THR A 191 11.86 3.32 2.47
N SER A 192 11.17 3.89 3.45
CA SER A 192 11.70 4.16 4.80
C SER A 192 10.55 4.17 5.81
N PRO A 193 10.58 3.28 6.83
CA PRO A 193 11.63 2.28 7.06
C PRO A 193 11.62 1.14 6.03
N THR A 194 12.75 0.47 5.90
CA THR A 194 12.84 -0.78 5.14
C THR A 194 12.09 -1.90 5.87
N TYR A 195 11.95 -3.08 5.22
CA TYR A 195 11.39 -4.26 5.89
C TYR A 195 12.14 -4.64 7.18
N ASP A 196 13.45 -4.42 7.20
CA ASP A 196 14.32 -4.72 8.34
C ASP A 196 14.33 -3.60 9.40
N GLY A 197 13.55 -2.53 9.21
CA GLY A 197 13.38 -1.43 10.15
C GLY A 197 14.42 -0.30 10.01
N ILE A 198 15.20 -0.28 8.93
CA ILE A 198 16.19 0.78 8.71
C ILE A 198 15.52 2.02 8.14
N VAL A 199 15.74 3.17 8.77
CA VAL A 199 15.29 4.48 8.31
C VAL A 199 16.40 5.22 7.56
N SER A 200 16.01 5.97 6.53
CA SER A 200 16.89 6.89 5.80
C SER A 200 16.83 8.29 6.40
N ASP A 201 17.83 9.12 6.11
CA ASP A 201 17.81 10.55 6.46
C ASP A 201 16.83 11.31 5.54
N ILE A 202 15.53 11.13 5.83
CA ILE A 202 14.44 11.70 5.03
C ILE A 202 14.51 13.22 5.03
N LYS A 203 14.89 13.85 6.13
CA LYS A 203 14.95 15.31 6.23
C LYS A 203 15.92 15.90 5.21
N THR A 204 17.15 15.42 5.21
CA THR A 204 18.17 15.89 4.25
C THR A 204 17.78 15.56 2.80
N ILE A 205 17.20 14.37 2.57
CA ILE A 205 16.72 13.99 1.23
C ILE A 205 15.60 14.91 0.77
N ALA A 206 14.65 15.27 1.64
CA ALA A 206 13.57 16.21 1.33
C ALA A 206 14.12 17.61 0.97
N GLU A 207 15.09 18.11 1.73
CA GLU A 207 15.75 19.38 1.44
C GLU A 207 16.42 19.37 0.04
N ILE A 208 17.08 18.27 -0.32
CA ILE A 208 17.69 18.08 -1.65
C ILE A 208 16.63 18.06 -2.74
N THR A 209 15.60 17.22 -2.61
CA THR A 209 14.54 17.13 -3.64
C THR A 209 13.83 18.45 -3.84
N HIS A 210 13.58 19.19 -2.77
CA HIS A 210 12.95 20.50 -2.83
C HIS A 210 13.83 21.57 -3.49
N SER A 211 15.15 21.51 -3.32
CA SER A 211 16.08 22.41 -4.02
C SER A 211 16.05 22.22 -5.54
N HIS A 212 15.69 20.99 -5.99
CA HIS A 212 15.46 20.67 -7.40
C HIS A 212 13.99 20.87 -7.86
N ASN A 213 13.11 21.38 -6.98
CA ASN A 213 11.68 21.57 -7.24
C ASN A 213 10.92 20.30 -7.64
N ILE A 214 11.30 19.15 -7.06
CA ILE A 214 10.64 17.87 -7.29
C ILE A 214 10.15 17.25 -5.96
N PRO A 215 9.05 16.46 -5.98
CA PRO A 215 8.52 15.86 -4.77
C PRO A 215 9.30 14.65 -4.31
N LEU A 216 9.30 14.46 -2.99
CA LEU A 216 9.73 13.25 -2.32
C LEU A 216 8.51 12.41 -1.92
N ILE A 217 8.42 11.19 -2.45
CA ILE A 217 7.45 10.17 -2.09
C ILE A 217 8.12 9.17 -1.17
N VAL A 218 7.55 8.93 0.01
CA VAL A 218 8.08 7.94 0.95
C VAL A 218 7.05 6.82 1.15
N ASP A 219 7.44 5.61 0.77
CA ASP A 219 6.75 4.40 1.18
C ASP A 219 7.14 4.07 2.63
N GLU A 220 6.36 4.62 3.55
CA GLU A 220 6.45 4.41 5.00
C GLU A 220 5.49 3.31 5.46
N ALA A 221 5.26 2.29 4.63
CA ALA A 221 4.29 1.23 4.91
C ALA A 221 4.58 0.47 6.22
N HIS A 222 5.80 0.45 6.69
CA HIS A 222 6.21 -0.16 7.96
C HIS A 222 6.33 0.84 9.12
N GLY A 223 6.05 2.13 8.89
CA GLY A 223 6.18 3.21 9.87
C GLY A 223 4.85 3.88 10.28
N ALA A 224 3.69 3.28 9.97
CA ALA A 224 2.39 3.88 10.29
C ALA A 224 2.18 4.20 11.79
N HIS A 225 2.97 3.64 12.68
CA HIS A 225 2.92 3.84 14.13
C HIS A 225 3.87 4.94 14.63
N PHE A 226 4.73 5.51 13.79
CA PHE A 226 5.80 6.41 14.22
C PHE A 226 5.27 7.65 14.95
N CYS A 227 4.19 8.25 14.48
CA CYS A 227 3.62 9.45 15.10
C CYS A 227 2.96 9.24 16.47
N PHE A 228 2.88 7.99 16.99
CA PHE A 228 2.14 7.70 18.22
C PHE A 228 3.01 7.60 19.47
N SER A 229 4.33 7.70 19.35
CA SER A 229 5.23 7.69 20.52
C SER A 229 6.61 8.23 20.14
N ASP A 230 7.19 9.04 21.02
CA ASP A 230 8.56 9.55 20.90
C ASP A 230 9.64 8.45 20.99
N TYR A 231 9.25 7.23 21.31
CA TYR A 231 10.13 6.06 21.28
C TYR A 231 10.50 5.65 19.85
N PHE A 232 9.65 5.96 18.89
CA PHE A 232 9.85 5.61 17.48
C PHE A 232 10.60 6.72 16.72
N PRO A 233 11.16 6.40 15.56
CA PRO A 233 11.69 7.43 14.67
C PRO A 233 10.61 8.46 14.28
N VAL A 234 11.03 9.66 13.93
CA VAL A 234 10.14 10.69 13.40
C VAL A 234 9.61 10.27 12.03
N SER A 235 8.30 10.45 11.81
CA SER A 235 7.65 10.10 10.55
C SER A 235 8.18 10.92 9.37
N ALA A 236 8.23 10.31 8.20
CA ALA A 236 8.61 10.98 6.95
C ALA A 236 7.73 12.20 6.65
N ALA A 237 6.48 12.20 7.08
CA ALA A 237 5.56 13.33 6.93
C ALA A 237 6.06 14.59 7.67
N GLU A 238 6.55 14.42 8.88
CA GLU A 238 7.12 15.50 9.70
C GLU A 238 8.51 15.92 9.20
N LEU A 239 9.27 14.97 8.64
CA LEU A 239 10.62 15.21 8.10
C LEU A 239 10.63 15.88 6.72
N GLY A 240 9.46 16.18 6.16
CA GLY A 240 9.34 17.00 4.96
C GLY A 240 9.05 16.23 3.66
N ALA A 241 8.72 14.95 3.72
CA ALA A 241 8.21 14.25 2.55
C ALA A 241 6.91 14.91 2.04
N ASP A 242 6.69 14.90 0.73
CA ASP A 242 5.51 15.49 0.11
C ASP A 242 4.31 14.51 0.08
N ILE A 243 4.60 13.26 -0.18
CA ILE A 243 3.62 12.17 -0.15
C ILE A 243 4.16 11.03 0.71
N VAL A 244 3.35 10.58 1.65
CA VAL A 244 3.66 9.45 2.52
C VAL A 244 2.59 8.38 2.41
N ILE A 245 3.01 7.12 2.36
CA ILE A 245 2.11 5.97 2.25
C ILE A 245 2.27 5.08 3.46
N HIS A 246 1.18 4.83 4.17
CA HIS A 246 1.12 3.95 5.33
C HIS A 246 0.30 2.70 5.04
N SER A 247 0.83 1.52 5.42
CA SER A 247 0.04 0.29 5.57
C SER A 247 -0.37 0.15 7.03
N LEU A 248 -1.62 0.48 7.37
CA LEU A 248 -2.07 0.44 8.75
C LEU A 248 -1.99 -0.98 9.33
N HIS A 249 -2.37 -1.97 8.54
CA HIS A 249 -2.42 -3.38 8.94
C HIS A 249 -1.06 -4.01 9.27
N LYS A 250 0.06 -3.37 8.91
CA LYS A 250 1.39 -3.92 9.20
C LYS A 250 1.83 -3.70 10.64
N THR A 251 1.54 -2.52 11.18
CA THR A 251 2.07 -2.09 12.47
C THR A 251 1.00 -1.58 13.44
N LEU A 252 -0.20 -1.29 12.96
CA LEU A 252 -1.34 -0.88 13.77
C LEU A 252 -2.39 -1.98 13.85
N PRO A 253 -3.27 -1.97 14.87
CA PRO A 253 -4.37 -2.91 15.01
C PRO A 253 -5.48 -2.63 14.00
N SER A 254 -5.25 -3.04 12.76
CA SER A 254 -6.13 -2.77 11.62
C SER A 254 -6.30 -4.02 10.76
N MET A 255 -7.38 -4.08 9.99
CA MET A 255 -7.66 -5.19 9.09
C MET A 255 -6.68 -5.18 7.90
N THR A 256 -6.43 -6.36 7.34
CA THR A 256 -5.55 -6.53 6.17
C THR A 256 -5.98 -5.63 5.01
N GLN A 257 -5.02 -5.11 4.27
CA GLN A 257 -5.14 -4.19 3.14
C GLN A 257 -5.52 -2.75 3.50
N THR A 258 -5.73 -2.40 4.77
CA THR A 258 -5.95 -1.00 5.13
C THR A 258 -4.70 -0.17 4.92
N ALA A 259 -4.85 0.93 4.22
CA ALA A 259 -3.76 1.85 3.94
C ALA A 259 -4.26 3.30 3.85
N LEU A 260 -3.34 4.24 4.13
CA LEU A 260 -3.54 5.67 3.93
C LEU A 260 -2.48 6.19 2.96
N LEU A 261 -2.90 7.11 2.11
CA LEU A 261 -2.04 8.01 1.38
C LEU A 261 -2.18 9.40 1.99
N HIS A 262 -1.07 10.01 2.35
CA HIS A 262 -1.02 11.36 2.91
C HIS A 262 -0.40 12.32 1.90
N ARG A 263 -1.06 13.44 1.67
CA ARG A 263 -0.47 14.63 1.08
C ARG A 263 0.00 15.53 2.21
N CYS A 264 1.31 15.69 2.34
CA CYS A 264 1.91 16.35 3.49
C CYS A 264 2.11 17.86 3.29
N ARG A 265 2.22 18.35 2.02
CA ARG A 265 2.50 19.75 1.70
C ARG A 265 1.66 20.27 0.52
N ILE A 266 1.28 21.57 0.59
CA ILE A 266 0.52 22.26 -0.48
C ILE A 266 1.42 22.68 -1.65
N SER A 267 2.70 22.96 -1.38
CA SER A 267 3.61 23.59 -2.33
C SER A 267 3.87 22.77 -3.60
N TRP A 268 3.34 21.54 -3.65
CA TRP A 268 3.49 20.64 -4.77
C TRP A 268 2.17 20.39 -5.49
N THR A 269 1.54 21.42 -5.97
CA THR A 269 0.52 21.33 -7.02
C THR A 269 1.17 21.77 -8.33
N LYS A 270 1.53 20.85 -9.22
CA LYS A 270 1.64 21.25 -10.64
C LYS A 270 0.24 21.73 -11.01
N SER A 271 0.11 23.03 -11.27
CA SER A 271 -1.10 23.56 -11.91
C SER A 271 -1.40 22.72 -13.17
N PRO A 272 -2.69 22.44 -13.43
CA PRO A 272 -3.10 21.57 -14.51
C PRO A 272 -2.57 22.01 -15.87
#